data_4decfc7799d4e07695e880c973366b6c
#
_entry.id   4decfc7799d4e07695e880c973366b6c
#
_cell.length_a   1.000
_cell.length_b   1.000
_cell.length_c   1.000
_cell.angle_alpha   90.00
_cell.angle_beta   90.00
_cell.angle_gamma   90.00
#
_symmetry.space_group_name_H-M   'P 1'
#
loop_
_entity.id
_entity.type
_entity.pdbx_description
1 polymer ?
#
loop_
_entity_poly.entity_id
_entity_poly.type
_entity_poly.pdbx_seq_one_letter_code
_entity_poly.pdbx_strand_id
1 'polypeptide(L)'
;MKYLLDVNMLIQGIWQGHPGHVSAFAWLKGKNLSICPLVELGYIRISTGVLGAPMPETRRLLQVFLTERKVSRIDDDLPALESSPQKSSEVTDHYLACLAQKHGLKLATFDTRISHHAVEVIS
;
A
#
# COMPACT_ATOMS: atom_id res chain seq x y z
N MET A 1 9.40 -8.73 -11.13
CA MET A 1 8.37 -7.67 -11.06
C MET A 1 8.46 -6.93 -9.74
N LYS A 2 8.41 -5.61 -9.79
CA LYS A 2 8.44 -4.75 -8.61
C LYS A 2 7.03 -4.24 -8.32
N TYR A 3 6.69 -4.13 -7.04
CA TYR A 3 5.35 -3.75 -6.60
C TYR A 3 5.38 -2.53 -5.70
N LEU A 4 4.43 -1.61 -5.92
CA LEU A 4 4.07 -0.58 -4.97
C LEU A 4 2.93 -1.16 -4.12
N LEU A 5 3.07 -1.11 -2.80
CA LEU A 5 2.05 -1.65 -1.90
C LEU A 5 0.97 -0.60 -1.63
N ASP A 6 -0.30 -1.02 -1.77
CA ASP A 6 -1.43 -0.22 -1.34
C ASP A 6 -1.55 -0.28 0.19
N VAL A 7 -2.33 0.64 0.76
CA VAL A 7 -2.53 0.73 2.22
C VAL A 7 -3.05 -0.58 2.79
N ASN A 8 -4.03 -1.22 2.12
CA ASN A 8 -4.59 -2.48 2.60
C ASN A 8 -3.56 -3.61 2.66
N MET A 9 -2.55 -3.60 1.78
CA MET A 9 -1.47 -4.57 1.82
C MET A 9 -0.62 -4.41 3.08
N LEU A 10 -0.36 -3.17 3.50
CA LEU A 10 0.37 -2.90 4.74
C LEU A 10 -0.45 -3.29 5.97
N ILE A 11 -1.72 -2.90 6.01
CA ILE A 11 -2.60 -3.21 7.13
C ILE A 11 -2.66 -4.72 7.34
N GLN A 12 -2.95 -5.47 6.28
CA GLN A 12 -3.10 -6.92 6.39
C GLN A 12 -1.76 -7.62 6.59
N GLY A 13 -0.70 -7.11 6.00
CA GLY A 13 0.64 -7.70 6.12
C GLY A 13 1.28 -7.47 7.48
N ILE A 14 0.93 -6.40 8.18
CA ILE A 14 1.53 -6.03 9.46
C ILE A 14 0.69 -6.51 10.65
N TRP A 15 -0.64 -6.28 10.63
CA TRP A 15 -1.51 -6.60 11.77
C TRP A 15 -1.92 -8.07 11.76
N GLN A 16 -1.32 -8.85 12.66
CA GLN A 16 -1.55 -10.31 12.72
C GLN A 16 -2.99 -10.69 13.04
N GLY A 17 -3.70 -9.82 13.77
CA GLY A 17 -5.12 -10.04 14.08
C GLY A 17 -6.07 -9.79 12.92
N HIS A 18 -5.60 -9.26 11.80
CA HIS A 18 -6.46 -9.00 10.66
C HIS A 18 -6.81 -10.32 9.94
N PRO A 19 -8.09 -10.51 9.52
CA PRO A 19 -8.50 -11.75 8.83
C PRO A 19 -7.70 -12.06 7.57
N GLY A 20 -7.20 -11.02 6.88
CA GLY A 20 -6.41 -11.18 5.67
C GLY A 20 -4.92 -11.35 5.88
N HIS A 21 -4.46 -11.42 7.15
CA HIS A 21 -3.02 -11.43 7.44
C HIS A 21 -2.30 -12.63 6.80
N VAL A 22 -2.85 -13.82 6.90
CA VAL A 22 -2.19 -15.04 6.39
C VAL A 22 -1.95 -14.94 4.89
N SER A 23 -2.97 -14.51 4.13
CA SER A 23 -2.85 -14.35 2.68
C SER A 23 -1.86 -13.26 2.31
N ALA A 24 -1.91 -12.11 2.99
CA ALA A 24 -1.01 -11.01 2.73
C ALA A 24 0.44 -11.39 3.04
N PHE A 25 0.66 -11.98 4.20
CA PHE A 25 1.99 -12.40 4.64
C PHE A 25 2.61 -13.40 3.65
N ALA A 26 1.83 -14.38 3.20
CA ALA A 26 2.29 -15.38 2.24
C ALA A 26 2.65 -14.75 0.89
N TRP A 27 1.81 -13.85 0.38
CA TRP A 27 2.05 -13.19 -0.90
C TRP A 27 3.29 -12.30 -0.87
N LEU A 28 3.53 -11.60 0.25
CA LEU A 28 4.66 -10.67 0.38
C LEU A 28 6.02 -11.34 0.35
N LYS A 29 6.11 -12.64 0.63
CA LYS A 29 7.37 -13.36 0.68
C LYS A 29 8.06 -13.37 -0.68
N GLY A 30 9.34 -13.01 -0.69
CA GLY A 30 10.17 -13.06 -1.89
C GLY A 30 9.82 -12.04 -2.96
N LYS A 31 8.91 -11.11 -2.67
CA LYS A 31 8.53 -10.06 -3.61
C LYS A 31 9.44 -8.85 -3.49
N ASN A 32 9.59 -8.15 -4.58
CA ASN A 32 10.34 -6.89 -4.62
C ASN A 32 9.36 -5.74 -4.34
N LEU A 33 9.44 -5.18 -3.14
CA LEU A 33 8.43 -4.29 -2.61
C LEU A 33 8.90 -2.84 -2.57
N SER A 34 7.99 -1.93 -2.85
CA SER A 34 8.20 -0.48 -2.73
C SER A 34 7.02 0.16 -2.00
N ILE A 35 7.26 1.32 -1.43
CA ILE A 35 6.26 2.10 -0.70
C ILE A 35 6.48 3.58 -0.98
N CYS A 36 5.44 4.39 -0.81
CA CYS A 36 5.53 5.84 -0.91
C CYS A 36 4.95 6.51 0.35
N PRO A 37 5.29 7.79 0.61
CA PRO A 37 4.80 8.49 1.82
C PRO A 37 3.28 8.48 1.95
N LEU A 38 2.53 8.63 0.86
CA LEU A 38 1.07 8.63 0.89
C LEU A 38 0.53 7.33 1.48
N VAL A 39 1.11 6.20 1.10
CA VAL A 39 0.70 4.88 1.62
C VAL A 39 1.12 4.73 3.08
N GLU A 40 2.31 5.18 3.45
CA GLU A 40 2.76 5.16 4.86
C GLU A 40 1.81 5.95 5.75
N LEU A 41 1.42 7.15 5.31
CA LEU A 41 0.48 7.99 6.05
C LEU A 41 -0.90 7.33 6.17
N GLY A 42 -1.37 6.70 5.10
CA GLY A 42 -2.64 5.97 5.12
C GLY A 42 -2.63 4.82 6.11
N TYR A 43 -1.55 4.05 6.16
CA TYR A 43 -1.37 2.99 7.14
C TYR A 43 -1.44 3.52 8.56
N ILE A 44 -0.69 4.60 8.86
CA ILE A 44 -0.66 5.17 10.21
C ILE A 44 -2.05 5.67 10.61
N ARG A 45 -2.74 6.38 9.71
CA ARG A 45 -4.05 6.95 9.98
C ARG A 45 -5.11 5.87 10.25
N ILE A 46 -5.16 4.83 9.42
CA ILE A 46 -6.13 3.76 9.58
C ILE A 46 -5.82 2.94 10.83
N SER A 47 -4.56 2.60 11.07
CA SER A 47 -4.17 1.81 12.23
C SER A 47 -4.54 2.51 13.53
N THR A 48 -4.29 3.82 13.64
CA THR A 48 -4.56 4.55 14.87
C THR A 48 -6.01 5.01 14.96
N GLY A 49 -6.62 5.43 13.85
CA GLY A 49 -7.97 5.99 13.85
C GLY A 49 -9.08 4.96 13.76
N VAL A 50 -8.93 3.97 12.87
CA VAL A 50 -9.96 2.94 12.66
C VAL A 50 -9.74 1.73 13.56
N LEU A 51 -8.50 1.22 13.61
CA LEU A 51 -8.19 0.03 14.41
C LEU A 51 -7.88 0.35 15.87
N GLY A 52 -7.72 1.62 16.21
CA GLY A 52 -7.50 2.05 17.59
C GLY A 52 -6.13 1.69 18.16
N ALA A 53 -5.15 1.41 17.32
CA ALA A 53 -3.82 1.02 17.78
C ALA A 53 -3.04 2.23 18.33
N PRO A 54 -2.16 2.04 19.34
CA PRO A 54 -1.32 3.12 19.83
C PRO A 54 -0.37 3.63 18.76
N MET A 55 -0.17 4.93 18.71
CA MET A 55 0.71 5.57 17.74
C MET A 55 2.14 5.02 17.76
N PRO A 56 2.80 4.90 18.94
CA PRO A 56 4.18 4.40 18.98
C PRO A 56 4.31 2.99 18.42
N GLU A 57 3.39 2.09 18.76
CA GLU A 57 3.40 0.72 18.25
C GLU A 57 3.16 0.66 16.76
N THR A 58 2.20 1.44 16.26
CA THR A 58 1.88 1.53 14.84
C THR A 58 3.11 1.92 14.03
N ARG A 59 3.82 2.95 14.48
CA ARG A 59 5.03 3.43 13.82
C ARG A 59 6.18 2.42 13.90
N ARG A 60 6.34 1.79 15.07
CA ARG A 60 7.39 0.78 15.27
C ARG A 60 7.20 -0.40 14.34
N LEU A 61 5.98 -0.92 14.24
CA LEU A 61 5.68 -2.07 13.38
C LEU A 61 5.90 -1.75 11.90
N LEU A 62 5.58 -0.54 11.46
CA LEU A 62 5.88 -0.12 10.10
C LEU A 62 7.38 -0.11 9.87
N GLN A 63 8.15 0.47 10.78
CA GLN A 63 9.61 0.52 10.65
C GLN A 63 10.21 -0.87 10.58
N VAL A 64 9.76 -1.80 11.42
CA VAL A 64 10.21 -3.18 11.43
C VAL A 64 9.90 -3.85 10.08
N PHE A 65 8.68 -3.68 9.59
CA PHE A 65 8.26 -4.24 8.31
C PHE A 65 9.14 -3.74 7.15
N LEU A 66 9.37 -2.43 7.08
CA LEU A 66 10.18 -1.84 6.02
C LEU A 66 11.62 -2.35 6.05
N THR A 67 12.18 -2.49 7.25
CA THR A 67 13.56 -2.94 7.44
C THR A 67 13.71 -4.43 7.11
N GLU A 68 12.85 -5.27 7.69
CA GLU A 68 12.97 -6.73 7.53
C GLU A 68 12.72 -7.18 6.09
N ARG A 69 11.79 -6.52 5.39
CA ARG A 69 11.44 -6.87 4.03
C ARG A 69 12.21 -6.08 2.98
N LYS A 70 13.13 -5.21 3.42
CA LYS A 70 13.97 -4.41 2.53
C LYS A 70 13.13 -3.64 1.51
N VAL A 71 12.07 -2.99 2.00
CA VAL A 71 11.15 -2.22 1.16
C VAL A 71 11.83 -0.94 0.70
N SER A 72 11.77 -0.67 -0.61
CA SER A 72 12.28 0.57 -1.20
C SER A 72 11.25 1.68 -1.07
N ARG A 73 11.71 2.92 -0.85
CA ARG A 73 10.83 4.08 -0.88
C ARG A 73 10.92 4.76 -2.24
N ILE A 74 9.76 5.13 -2.78
CA ILE A 74 9.65 6.00 -3.96
C ILE A 74 8.98 7.30 -3.52
N ASP A 75 9.22 8.38 -4.29
CA ASP A 75 8.62 9.68 -3.99
C ASP A 75 7.19 9.77 -4.54
N ASP A 76 6.37 10.61 -3.93
CA ASP A 76 5.05 10.99 -4.47
C ASP A 76 5.26 12.09 -5.51
N ASP A 77 5.95 11.77 -6.60
CA ASP A 77 6.44 12.72 -7.59
C ASP A 77 5.54 12.84 -8.83
N LEU A 78 4.27 12.50 -8.68
CA LEU A 78 3.26 12.67 -9.72
C LEU A 78 2.28 13.76 -9.31
N PRO A 79 2.09 14.81 -10.13
CA PRO A 79 1.04 15.80 -9.84
C PRO A 79 -0.35 15.15 -9.79
N ALA A 80 -1.16 15.57 -8.82
CA ALA A 80 -2.48 14.97 -8.62
C ALA A 80 -3.36 15.07 -9.88
N LEU A 81 -3.22 16.14 -10.65
CA LEU A 81 -4.03 16.35 -11.85
C LEU A 81 -3.66 15.43 -13.01
N GLU A 82 -2.55 14.70 -12.93
CA GLU A 82 -2.21 13.70 -13.93
C GLU A 82 -2.92 12.37 -13.67
N SER A 83 -3.65 12.27 -12.58
CA SER A 83 -4.54 11.14 -12.29
C SER A 83 -5.97 11.58 -12.61
N SER A 84 -6.77 10.72 -13.22
CA SER A 84 -8.11 11.03 -13.70
C SER A 84 -9.18 10.14 -13.06
N PRO A 85 -9.35 10.19 -11.73
CA PRO A 85 -10.41 9.42 -11.10
C PRO A 85 -11.78 9.98 -11.48
N GLN A 86 -12.78 9.10 -11.60
CA GLN A 86 -14.13 9.49 -11.93
C GLN A 86 -15.02 9.64 -10.71
N LYS A 87 -14.62 9.06 -9.57
CA LYS A 87 -15.37 9.12 -8.32
C LYS A 87 -14.45 9.49 -7.17
N SER A 88 -15.01 10.15 -6.16
CA SER A 88 -14.23 10.53 -4.99
C SER A 88 -13.62 9.32 -4.27
N SER A 89 -14.30 8.17 -4.30
CA SER A 89 -13.80 6.94 -3.69
C SER A 89 -12.59 6.35 -4.39
N GLU A 90 -12.29 6.79 -5.61
CA GLU A 90 -11.17 6.31 -6.42
C GLU A 90 -9.94 7.22 -6.40
N VAL A 91 -10.04 8.39 -5.76
CA VAL A 91 -9.01 9.44 -5.90
C VAL A 91 -7.62 8.93 -5.52
N THR A 92 -7.48 8.36 -4.34
CA THR A 92 -6.18 7.87 -3.87
C THR A 92 -5.71 6.64 -4.63
N ASP A 93 -6.61 5.68 -4.86
CA ASP A 93 -6.28 4.42 -5.52
C ASP A 93 -5.84 4.64 -6.96
N HIS A 94 -6.55 5.49 -7.69
CA HIS A 94 -6.20 5.81 -9.07
C HIS A 94 -4.85 6.54 -9.13
N TYR A 95 -4.62 7.47 -8.19
CA TYR A 95 -3.35 8.16 -8.09
C TYR A 95 -2.19 7.16 -7.86
N LEU A 96 -2.36 6.23 -6.93
CA LEU A 96 -1.33 5.23 -6.64
C LEU A 96 -1.04 4.33 -7.83
N ALA A 97 -2.07 3.97 -8.60
CA ALA A 97 -1.89 3.18 -9.82
C ALA A 97 -1.07 3.96 -10.86
N CYS A 98 -1.38 5.25 -11.06
CA CYS A 98 -0.62 6.11 -11.95
C CYS A 98 0.82 6.31 -11.48
N LEU A 99 1.02 6.46 -10.17
CA LEU A 99 2.35 6.59 -9.59
C LEU A 99 3.16 5.31 -9.79
N ALA A 100 2.56 4.16 -9.56
CA ALA A 100 3.20 2.87 -9.82
C ALA A 100 3.63 2.76 -11.28
N GLN A 101 2.76 3.10 -12.21
CA GLN A 101 3.06 3.08 -13.64
C GLN A 101 4.25 3.98 -13.97
N LYS A 102 4.28 5.19 -13.41
CA LYS A 102 5.39 6.12 -13.64
C LYS A 102 6.74 5.54 -13.23
N HIS A 103 6.76 4.78 -12.14
CA HIS A 103 7.98 4.17 -11.61
C HIS A 103 8.25 2.76 -12.15
N GLY A 104 7.49 2.29 -13.14
CA GLY A 104 7.66 0.95 -13.71
C GLY A 104 7.26 -0.17 -12.77
N LEU A 105 6.34 0.11 -11.84
CA LEU A 105 5.85 -0.83 -10.83
C LEU A 105 4.41 -1.23 -11.14
N LYS A 106 3.95 -2.27 -10.44
CA LYS A 106 2.52 -2.57 -10.35
C LYS A 106 2.04 -2.27 -8.94
N LEU A 107 0.83 -1.72 -8.83
CA LEU A 107 0.19 -1.52 -7.54
C LEU A 107 -0.40 -2.85 -7.06
N ALA A 108 0.10 -3.37 -5.95
CA ALA A 108 -0.44 -4.57 -5.33
C ALA A 108 -1.52 -4.17 -4.33
N THR A 109 -2.72 -4.70 -4.49
CA THR A 109 -3.87 -4.34 -3.67
C THR A 109 -4.83 -5.51 -3.51
N PHE A 110 -5.58 -5.52 -2.41
CA PHE A 110 -6.71 -6.44 -2.25
C PHE A 110 -8.02 -5.84 -2.78
N ASP A 111 -8.04 -4.57 -3.19
CA ASP A 111 -9.26 -3.92 -3.68
C ASP A 111 -9.54 -4.33 -5.12
N THR A 112 -10.67 -5.02 -5.32
CA THR A 112 -11.10 -5.50 -6.63
C THR A 112 -11.76 -4.42 -7.48
N ARG A 113 -12.01 -3.23 -6.93
CA ARG A 113 -12.74 -2.15 -7.61
C ARG A 113 -11.83 -1.22 -8.42
N ILE A 114 -10.51 -1.32 -8.24
CA ILE A 114 -9.57 -0.45 -8.94
C ILE A 114 -9.38 -0.96 -10.36
N SER A 115 -9.79 -0.17 -11.35
CA SER A 115 -9.65 -0.51 -12.76
C SER A 115 -8.50 0.31 -13.36
N HIS A 116 -7.33 -0.30 -13.49
CA HIS A 116 -6.16 0.30 -14.10
C HIS A 116 -5.18 -0.80 -14.48
N HIS A 117 -4.50 -0.67 -15.62
CA HIS A 117 -3.61 -1.72 -16.13
C HIS A 117 -2.38 -1.97 -15.24
N ALA A 118 -1.97 -0.99 -14.43
CA ALA A 118 -0.84 -1.13 -13.52
C ALA A 118 -1.24 -1.77 -12.18
N VAL A 119 -2.48 -2.19 -12.00
CA VAL A 119 -2.97 -2.81 -10.77
C VAL A 119 -2.89 -4.33 -10.88
N GLU A 120 -2.39 -4.96 -9.83
CA GLU A 120 -2.50 -6.40 -9.64
C GLU A 120 -3.30 -6.65 -8.36
N VAL A 121 -4.47 -7.26 -8.52
CA VAL A 121 -5.33 -7.61 -7.38
C VAL A 121 -4.86 -8.93 -6.79
N ILE A 122 -4.59 -8.90 -5.49
CA ILE A 122 -4.12 -10.07 -4.75
C ILE A 122 -5.34 -10.78 -4.16
N SER A 123 -5.36 -12.07 -4.24
CA SER A 123 -6.48 -12.87 -3.71
C SER A 123 -6.02 -13.94 -2.72
#